data_68576362a51ef0253829cdd7b81ae4a0
#
_entry.id   68576362a51ef0253829cdd7b81ae4a0
#
_cell.length_a   1.000
_cell.length_b   1.000
_cell.length_c   1.000
_cell.angle_alpha   90.00
_cell.angle_beta   90.00
_cell.angle_gamma   90.00
#
_symmetry.space_group_name_H-M   'P 1'
#
loop_
_entity.id
_entity.type
_entity.pdbx_description
1 polymer ?
#
loop_
_entity_poly.entity_id
_entity_poly.type
_entity_poly.pdbx_seq_one_letter_code
_entity_poly.pdbx_strand_id
1 'polypeptide(L)'
;MTNSRPDSAASPLMDTPHTVSDQPIGIFDSGIGGLTVVKEVMRQLPNERIVYLGDTARVPYGTKSDRTIKAFTLQSCLFLLEHDVKMIVIACNTASAVALDFISNMFKIPVIGVIVPGSSAAVGRSVKKRIGIIGTQTTVNSEAYPKTIKNMNTEAEVFSHACSLFVPLAEEGWLDHDVTMQISGEYLRRFEGTEIDTLVLGCTHYPLLSATIQKSIDRIMGAPVSLIDSGVETAKIAKKILADKQLL
;
A
#
# COMPACT_ATOMS: atom_id res chain seq x y z
N MET A 1 0.86 -67.09 -25.65
CA MET A 1 0.03 -65.89 -25.78
C MET A 1 0.66 -64.82 -24.90
N THR A 2 1.54 -64.05 -25.47
CA THR A 2 2.29 -62.99 -24.78
C THR A 2 1.59 -61.64 -25.02
N ASN A 3 1.05 -61.06 -23.97
CA ASN A 3 0.30 -59.81 -23.97
C ASN A 3 1.29 -58.66 -23.69
N SER A 4 1.78 -58.00 -24.75
CA SER A 4 2.59 -56.79 -24.66
C SER A 4 1.67 -55.58 -24.48
N ARG A 5 1.79 -54.91 -23.33
CA ARG A 5 1.20 -53.57 -23.12
C ARG A 5 2.02 -52.54 -23.88
N PRO A 6 1.40 -51.55 -24.52
CA PRO A 6 2.15 -50.43 -25.10
C PRO A 6 2.60 -49.48 -24.01
N ASP A 7 3.89 -49.14 -24.00
CA ASP A 7 4.49 -48.06 -23.24
C ASP A 7 3.83 -46.74 -23.62
N SER A 8 3.15 -46.10 -22.64
CA SER A 8 2.72 -44.73 -22.77
C SER A 8 3.94 -43.82 -22.52
N ALA A 9 4.57 -43.38 -23.61
CA ALA A 9 5.56 -42.33 -23.56
C ALA A 9 4.91 -41.06 -23.02
N ALA A 10 5.21 -40.71 -21.77
CA ALA A 10 4.94 -39.39 -21.24
C ALA A 10 5.80 -38.40 -22.05
N SER A 11 5.14 -37.51 -22.78
CA SER A 11 5.80 -36.37 -23.41
C SER A 11 6.51 -35.54 -22.33
N PRO A 12 7.80 -35.21 -22.52
CA PRO A 12 8.44 -34.28 -21.62
C PRO A 12 7.71 -32.92 -21.72
N LEU A 13 7.21 -32.44 -20.59
CA LEU A 13 6.81 -31.05 -20.47
C LEU A 13 8.07 -30.23 -20.79
N MET A 14 8.08 -29.59 -21.96
CA MET A 14 9.11 -28.63 -22.30
C MET A 14 9.00 -27.51 -21.31
N ASP A 15 9.91 -27.43 -20.34
CA ASP A 15 10.17 -26.24 -19.54
C ASP A 15 10.56 -25.12 -20.52
N THR A 16 9.60 -24.32 -20.95
CA THR A 16 9.90 -23.06 -21.60
C THR A 16 10.71 -22.25 -20.60
N PRO A 17 11.88 -21.72 -20.99
CA PRO A 17 12.66 -20.90 -20.07
C PRO A 17 11.80 -19.72 -19.62
N HIS A 18 11.45 -19.68 -18.33
CA HIS A 18 10.70 -18.58 -17.75
C HIS A 18 11.51 -17.30 -17.95
N THR A 19 10.95 -16.35 -18.68
CA THR A 19 11.54 -15.02 -18.84
C THR A 19 11.36 -14.22 -17.55
N VAL A 20 12.15 -13.18 -17.34
CA VAL A 20 11.99 -12.30 -16.17
C VAL A 20 10.59 -11.66 -16.16
N SER A 21 9.98 -11.45 -17.33
CA SER A 21 8.60 -10.96 -17.45
C SER A 21 7.56 -11.93 -16.88
N ASP A 22 7.81 -13.24 -16.89
CA ASP A 22 6.89 -14.25 -16.36
C ASP A 22 6.96 -14.36 -14.82
N GLN A 23 7.96 -13.73 -14.19
CA GLN A 23 8.10 -13.73 -12.73
C GLN A 23 6.98 -12.93 -12.06
N PRO A 24 6.53 -13.33 -10.85
CA PRO A 24 5.46 -12.63 -10.16
C PRO A 24 5.87 -11.27 -9.60
N ILE A 25 4.86 -10.44 -9.28
CA ILE A 25 5.01 -9.27 -8.45
C ILE A 25 4.93 -9.72 -6.98
N GLY A 26 5.95 -9.45 -6.19
CA GLY A 26 5.92 -9.64 -4.73
C GLY A 26 5.24 -8.46 -4.06
N ILE A 27 4.24 -8.72 -3.21
CA ILE A 27 3.58 -7.68 -2.42
C ILE A 27 3.69 -8.03 -0.94
N PHE A 28 4.25 -7.12 -0.16
CA PHE A 28 4.41 -7.26 1.29
C PHE A 28 3.55 -6.27 2.06
N ASP A 29 2.87 -6.75 3.09
CA ASP A 29 2.20 -5.93 4.10
C ASP A 29 2.46 -6.48 5.51
N SER A 30 2.27 -5.64 6.53
CA SER A 30 2.37 -6.05 7.94
C SER A 30 1.28 -7.00 8.40
N GLY A 31 0.21 -7.18 7.64
CA GLY A 31 -0.94 -8.00 8.00
C GLY A 31 -1.83 -8.33 6.81
N ILE A 32 -3.14 -8.22 7.02
CA ILE A 32 -4.16 -8.51 5.99
C ILE A 32 -4.61 -7.26 5.21
N GLY A 33 -4.35 -6.06 5.73
CA GLY A 33 -4.77 -4.81 5.11
C GLY A 33 -4.21 -4.61 3.70
N GLY A 34 -3.01 -5.13 3.43
CA GLY A 34 -2.37 -5.07 2.12
C GLY A 34 -3.14 -5.76 0.98
N LEU A 35 -4.14 -6.58 1.30
CA LEU A 35 -5.04 -7.14 0.30
C LEU A 35 -5.84 -6.07 -0.46
N THR A 36 -6.00 -4.87 0.11
CA THR A 36 -6.57 -3.73 -0.62
C THR A 36 -5.66 -3.31 -1.77
N VAL A 37 -4.35 -3.30 -1.57
CA VAL A 37 -3.35 -3.02 -2.61
C VAL A 37 -3.28 -4.15 -3.63
N VAL A 38 -3.30 -5.42 -3.18
CA VAL A 38 -3.37 -6.60 -4.07
C VAL A 38 -4.55 -6.50 -5.01
N LYS A 39 -5.74 -6.17 -4.49
CA LYS A 39 -6.96 -5.98 -5.30
C LYS A 39 -6.75 -4.94 -6.41
N GLU A 40 -6.11 -3.83 -6.11
CA GLU A 40 -5.85 -2.78 -7.08
C GLU A 40 -4.78 -3.17 -8.11
N VAL A 41 -3.74 -3.91 -7.70
CA VAL A 41 -2.75 -4.47 -8.63
C VAL A 41 -3.41 -5.48 -9.56
N MET A 42 -4.22 -6.41 -9.05
CA MET A 42 -4.97 -7.37 -9.89
C MET A 42 -5.91 -6.67 -10.88
N ARG A 43 -6.56 -5.58 -10.48
CA ARG A 43 -7.46 -4.82 -11.34
C ARG A 43 -6.74 -4.12 -12.49
N GLN A 44 -5.54 -3.58 -12.24
CA GLN A 44 -4.78 -2.78 -13.20
C GLN A 44 -3.79 -3.61 -14.02
N LEU A 45 -3.41 -4.77 -13.52
CA LEU A 45 -2.44 -5.70 -14.07
C LEU A 45 -3.01 -7.15 -14.02
N PRO A 46 -4.13 -7.42 -14.73
CA PRO A 46 -4.88 -8.68 -14.57
C PRO A 46 -4.13 -9.92 -15.05
N ASN A 47 -3.07 -9.76 -15.84
CA ASN A 47 -2.26 -10.87 -16.37
C ASN A 47 -1.04 -11.16 -15.48
N GLU A 48 -0.77 -10.33 -14.48
CA GLU A 48 0.39 -10.49 -13.60
C GLU A 48 0.12 -11.52 -12.51
N ARG A 49 1.11 -12.38 -12.29
CA ARG A 49 1.12 -13.28 -11.14
C ARG A 49 1.54 -12.50 -9.90
N ILE A 50 0.95 -12.80 -8.75
CA ILE A 50 1.23 -12.10 -7.49
C ILE A 50 1.60 -13.13 -6.42
N VAL A 51 2.67 -12.83 -5.69
CA VAL A 51 3.00 -13.48 -4.42
C VAL A 51 2.76 -12.44 -3.31
N TYR A 52 1.80 -12.72 -2.43
CA TYR A 52 1.48 -11.85 -1.31
C TYR A 52 2.02 -12.42 0.00
N LEU A 53 2.71 -11.59 0.77
CA LEU A 53 3.13 -11.89 2.14
C LEU A 53 2.51 -10.89 3.11
N GLY A 54 1.61 -11.36 3.97
CA GLY A 54 1.12 -10.59 5.14
C GLY A 54 1.81 -11.11 6.40
N ASP A 55 2.56 -10.26 7.10
CA ASP A 55 3.28 -10.62 8.33
C ASP A 55 2.36 -10.63 9.56
N THR A 56 1.34 -11.48 9.51
CA THR A 56 0.30 -11.58 10.55
C THR A 56 0.83 -12.02 11.91
N ALA A 57 2.00 -12.68 11.95
CA ALA A 57 2.62 -13.12 13.20
C ALA A 57 3.21 -11.96 14.02
N ARG A 58 3.52 -10.81 13.37
CA ARG A 58 4.23 -9.70 14.01
C ARG A 58 3.48 -8.36 13.95
N VAL A 59 2.24 -8.39 13.53
CA VAL A 59 1.32 -7.23 13.54
C VAL A 59 1.05 -6.76 14.99
N PRO A 60 0.75 -5.46 15.24
CA PRO A 60 0.78 -4.35 14.30
C PRO A 60 2.17 -3.71 14.18
N TYR A 61 2.51 -3.17 12.98
CA TYR A 61 3.76 -2.42 12.79
C TYR A 61 3.67 -0.97 13.30
N GLY A 62 2.48 -0.40 13.31
CA GLY A 62 2.25 1.01 13.62
C GLY A 62 2.63 1.48 15.04
N THR A 63 3.05 0.56 15.92
CA THR A 63 3.50 0.81 17.29
C THR A 63 4.92 0.35 17.56
N LYS A 64 5.62 -0.19 16.55
CA LYS A 64 6.98 -0.71 16.69
C LYS A 64 8.04 0.35 16.41
N SER A 65 9.26 0.10 16.91
CA SER A 65 10.41 0.96 16.63
C SER A 65 10.86 0.84 15.17
N ASP A 66 11.47 1.90 14.63
CA ASP A 66 12.03 1.93 13.27
C ASP A 66 13.01 0.75 13.02
N ARG A 67 13.85 0.44 14.00
CA ARG A 67 14.79 -0.68 13.92
C ARG A 67 14.06 -2.00 13.73
N THR A 68 12.99 -2.23 14.48
CA THR A 68 12.18 -3.44 14.39
C THR A 68 11.47 -3.52 13.04
N ILE A 69 10.88 -2.41 12.57
CA ILE A 69 10.19 -2.34 11.28
C ILE A 69 11.15 -2.62 10.14
N LYS A 70 12.35 -2.02 10.14
CA LYS A 70 13.40 -2.28 9.13
C LYS A 70 13.80 -3.75 9.09
N ALA A 71 14.03 -4.37 10.25
CA ALA A 71 14.40 -5.77 10.34
C ALA A 71 13.29 -6.70 9.79
N PHE A 72 12.04 -6.46 10.17
CA PHE A 72 10.91 -7.26 9.72
C PHE A 72 10.63 -7.07 8.22
N THR A 73 10.70 -5.83 7.73
CA THR A 73 10.57 -5.53 6.30
C THR A 73 11.65 -6.23 5.47
N LEU A 74 12.91 -6.21 5.93
CA LEU A 74 14.00 -6.90 5.25
C LEU A 74 13.73 -8.40 5.16
N GLN A 75 13.36 -9.05 6.27
CA GLN A 75 13.05 -10.48 6.30
C GLN A 75 11.90 -10.83 5.35
N SER A 76 10.86 -10.00 5.31
CA SER A 76 9.73 -10.19 4.42
C SER A 76 10.10 -10.02 2.94
N CYS A 77 10.95 -9.05 2.62
CA CYS A 77 11.44 -8.86 1.26
C CYS A 77 12.38 -10.00 0.83
N LEU A 78 13.23 -10.51 1.72
CA LEU A 78 14.08 -11.69 1.44
C LEU A 78 13.22 -12.93 1.14
N PHE A 79 12.17 -13.16 1.93
CA PHE A 79 11.22 -14.25 1.66
C PHE A 79 10.56 -14.11 0.28
N LEU A 80 10.14 -12.92 -0.12
CA LEU A 80 9.58 -12.71 -1.45
C LEU A 80 10.60 -12.99 -2.57
N LEU A 81 11.88 -12.67 -2.36
CA LEU A 81 12.95 -12.99 -3.33
C LEU A 81 13.16 -14.49 -3.54
N GLU A 82 12.91 -15.33 -2.52
CA GLU A 82 12.93 -16.79 -2.66
C GLU A 82 11.85 -17.32 -3.62
N HIS A 83 10.89 -16.47 -3.99
CA HIS A 83 9.81 -16.77 -4.95
C HIS A 83 10.06 -16.15 -6.33
N ASP A 84 11.30 -15.79 -6.65
CA ASP A 84 11.72 -15.24 -7.93
C ASP A 84 10.87 -14.07 -8.43
N VAL A 85 10.55 -13.13 -7.54
CA VAL A 85 9.72 -11.97 -7.90
C VAL A 85 10.50 -10.94 -8.74
N LYS A 86 9.87 -10.40 -9.79
CA LYS A 86 10.46 -9.36 -10.67
C LYS A 86 10.38 -7.95 -10.10
N MET A 87 9.54 -7.72 -9.10
CA MET A 87 9.33 -6.44 -8.41
C MET A 87 8.80 -6.70 -7.00
N ILE A 88 9.13 -5.84 -6.06
CA ILE A 88 8.53 -5.83 -4.71
C ILE A 88 7.72 -4.56 -4.51
N VAL A 89 6.48 -4.71 -4.03
CA VAL A 89 5.62 -3.62 -3.57
C VAL A 89 5.50 -3.71 -2.05
N ILE A 90 6.00 -2.72 -1.33
CA ILE A 90 5.78 -2.57 0.11
C ILE A 90 4.44 -1.86 0.30
N ALA A 91 3.36 -2.64 0.48
CA ALA A 91 2.00 -2.13 0.60
C ALA A 91 1.76 -1.43 1.95
N CYS A 92 2.42 -1.89 3.03
CA CYS A 92 2.30 -1.29 4.36
C CYS A 92 2.84 0.14 4.37
N ASN A 93 1.98 1.12 4.70
CA ASN A 93 2.38 2.52 4.81
C ASN A 93 3.45 2.73 5.89
N THR A 94 3.32 2.06 7.03
CA THR A 94 4.30 2.12 8.12
C THR A 94 5.66 1.58 7.68
N ALA A 95 5.70 0.43 7.01
CA ALA A 95 6.94 -0.14 6.50
C ALA A 95 7.53 0.73 5.37
N SER A 96 6.71 1.23 4.46
CA SER A 96 7.14 2.15 3.40
C SER A 96 7.74 3.43 3.96
N ALA A 97 7.13 4.01 4.99
CA ALA A 97 7.59 5.25 5.59
C ALA A 97 8.96 5.13 6.29
N VAL A 98 9.24 3.96 6.86
CA VAL A 98 10.42 3.72 7.74
C VAL A 98 11.54 2.97 7.03
N ALA A 99 11.20 2.02 6.15
CA ALA A 99 12.17 1.04 5.64
C ALA A 99 12.43 1.12 4.13
N LEU A 100 11.61 1.83 3.32
CA LEU A 100 11.72 1.79 1.86
C LEU A 100 13.12 2.16 1.36
N ASP A 101 13.68 3.29 1.81
CA ASP A 101 15.01 3.75 1.36
C ASP A 101 16.12 2.75 1.70
N PHE A 102 16.03 2.14 2.90
CA PHE A 102 16.96 1.11 3.33
C PHE A 102 16.85 -0.15 2.46
N ILE A 103 15.62 -0.60 2.16
CA ILE A 103 15.36 -1.82 1.40
C ILE A 103 15.68 -1.64 -0.09
N SER A 104 15.27 -0.52 -0.70
CA SER A 104 15.45 -0.29 -2.15
C SER A 104 16.91 -0.26 -2.58
N ASN A 105 17.82 0.13 -1.69
CA ASN A 105 19.25 0.14 -1.95
C ASN A 105 19.92 -1.26 -1.85
N MET A 106 19.21 -2.26 -1.34
CA MET A 106 19.77 -3.62 -1.13
C MET A 106 19.50 -4.56 -2.29
N PHE A 107 18.48 -4.30 -3.11
CA PHE A 107 18.01 -5.23 -4.13
C PHE A 107 18.18 -4.66 -5.54
N LYS A 108 18.46 -5.55 -6.51
CA LYS A 108 18.61 -5.17 -7.93
C LYS A 108 17.27 -5.01 -8.64
N ILE A 109 16.23 -5.69 -8.16
CA ILE A 109 14.88 -5.57 -8.71
C ILE A 109 14.21 -4.29 -8.22
N PRO A 110 13.22 -3.74 -8.93
CA PRO A 110 12.45 -2.60 -8.47
C PRO A 110 11.78 -2.88 -7.13
N VAL A 111 11.97 -1.98 -6.17
CA VAL A 111 11.23 -1.97 -4.90
C VAL A 111 10.51 -0.65 -4.79
N ILE A 112 9.20 -0.68 -4.65
CA ILE A 112 8.36 0.52 -4.50
C ILE A 112 7.55 0.45 -3.21
N GLY A 113 7.26 1.63 -2.66
CA GLY A 113 6.37 1.80 -1.52
C GLY A 113 5.17 2.66 -1.89
N VAL A 114 4.28 2.86 -0.95
CA VAL A 114 3.00 3.56 -1.16
C VAL A 114 3.07 5.07 -0.89
N ILE A 115 4.14 5.56 -0.25
CA ILE A 115 4.24 6.98 0.16
C ILE A 115 4.36 7.89 -1.05
N VAL A 116 5.33 7.63 -1.94
CA VAL A 116 5.58 8.48 -3.12
C VAL A 116 4.38 8.51 -4.06
N PRO A 117 3.77 7.38 -4.45
CA PRO A 117 2.56 7.38 -5.28
C PRO A 117 1.40 8.15 -4.66
N GLY A 118 1.11 7.91 -3.37
CA GLY A 118 0.05 8.62 -2.65
C GLY A 118 0.30 10.12 -2.55
N SER A 119 1.55 10.53 -2.29
CA SER A 119 1.95 11.94 -2.23
C SER A 119 1.82 12.63 -3.58
N SER A 120 2.27 11.99 -4.66
CA SER A 120 2.18 12.53 -6.02
C SER A 120 0.72 12.76 -6.44
N ALA A 121 -0.14 11.79 -6.15
CA ALA A 121 -1.57 11.91 -6.43
C ALA A 121 -2.22 13.04 -5.60
N ALA A 122 -1.86 13.17 -4.33
CA ALA A 122 -2.36 14.21 -3.46
C ALA A 122 -1.96 15.62 -3.95
N VAL A 123 -0.69 15.81 -4.33
CA VAL A 123 -0.21 17.07 -4.91
C VAL A 123 -0.92 17.40 -6.22
N GLY A 124 -1.10 16.41 -7.09
CA GLY A 124 -1.79 16.59 -8.37
C GLY A 124 -3.31 16.85 -8.23
N ARG A 125 -3.92 16.39 -7.14
CA ARG A 125 -5.36 16.54 -6.89
C ARG A 125 -5.72 17.81 -6.14
N SER A 126 -4.87 18.25 -5.22
CA SER A 126 -5.14 19.39 -4.36
C SER A 126 -5.03 20.71 -5.13
N VAL A 127 -6.13 21.43 -5.19
CA VAL A 127 -6.20 22.77 -5.80
C VAL A 127 -5.75 23.84 -4.81
N LYS A 128 -6.18 23.69 -3.55
CA LYS A 128 -5.84 24.64 -2.47
C LYS A 128 -4.42 24.44 -1.93
N LYS A 129 -3.73 23.35 -2.33
CA LYS A 129 -2.42 22.94 -1.79
C LYS A 129 -2.47 22.68 -0.27
N ARG A 130 -3.64 22.31 0.25
CA ARG A 130 -3.91 22.02 1.66
C ARG A 130 -4.32 20.56 1.78
N ILE A 131 -3.38 19.73 2.22
CA ILE A 131 -3.46 18.27 2.15
C ILE A 131 -3.49 17.68 3.56
N GLY A 132 -4.53 16.91 3.87
CA GLY A 132 -4.63 16.10 5.07
C GLY A 132 -4.02 14.72 4.86
N ILE A 133 -3.39 14.18 5.90
CA ILE A 133 -2.88 12.80 5.94
C ILE A 133 -3.44 12.12 7.17
N ILE A 134 -4.07 10.97 7.01
CA ILE A 134 -4.38 10.08 8.12
C ILE A 134 -3.57 8.79 8.00
N GLY A 135 -3.08 8.26 9.13
CA GLY A 135 -2.22 7.08 9.14
C GLY A 135 -2.10 6.46 10.53
N THR A 136 -1.25 5.45 10.66
CA THR A 136 -0.85 4.94 11.97
C THR A 136 0.06 5.95 12.69
N GLN A 137 0.24 5.78 14.00
CA GLN A 137 1.11 6.67 14.78
C GLN A 137 2.54 6.73 14.21
N THR A 138 3.13 5.58 13.86
CA THR A 138 4.49 5.54 13.28
C THR A 138 4.53 6.18 11.89
N THR A 139 3.52 5.97 11.04
CA THR A 139 3.46 6.64 9.72
C THR A 139 3.44 8.16 9.87
N VAL A 140 2.64 8.67 10.79
CA VAL A 140 2.56 10.13 11.06
C VAL A 140 3.87 10.65 11.65
N ASN A 141 4.42 9.98 12.67
CA ASN A 141 5.66 10.40 13.33
C ASN A 141 6.90 10.38 12.41
N SER A 142 6.91 9.55 11.38
CA SER A 142 8.01 9.49 10.40
C SER A 142 8.13 10.75 9.55
N GLU A 143 7.03 11.51 9.44
CA GLU A 143 6.89 12.66 8.52
C GLU A 143 7.15 12.33 7.04
N ALA A 144 7.11 11.04 6.65
CA ALA A 144 7.43 10.61 5.29
C ALA A 144 6.50 11.26 4.24
N TYR A 145 5.18 11.34 4.51
CA TYR A 145 4.23 12.03 3.63
C TYR A 145 4.51 13.54 3.55
N PRO A 146 4.59 14.30 4.67
CA PRO A 146 4.89 15.72 4.62
C PRO A 146 6.19 16.04 3.88
N LYS A 147 7.27 15.32 4.16
CA LYS A 147 8.57 15.50 3.49
C LYS A 147 8.45 15.25 1.98
N THR A 148 7.81 14.15 1.59
CA THR A 148 7.64 13.80 0.17
C THR A 148 6.78 14.85 -0.57
N ILE A 149 5.66 15.27 0.02
CA ILE A 149 4.79 16.30 -0.56
C ILE A 149 5.53 17.63 -0.69
N LYS A 150 6.24 18.06 0.36
CA LYS A 150 7.03 19.31 0.33
C LYS A 150 8.15 19.30 -0.71
N ASN A 151 8.78 18.14 -0.94
CA ASN A 151 9.78 17.98 -2.00
C ASN A 151 9.17 18.10 -3.40
N MET A 152 7.91 17.75 -3.59
CA MET A 152 7.19 17.85 -4.86
C MET A 152 6.57 19.24 -5.06
N ASN A 153 6.09 19.85 -3.98
CA ASN A 153 5.47 21.18 -3.98
C ASN A 153 5.74 21.89 -2.65
N THR A 154 6.68 22.84 -2.65
CA THR A 154 7.10 23.60 -1.47
C THR A 154 5.99 24.48 -0.87
N GLU A 155 4.98 24.85 -1.68
CA GLU A 155 3.85 25.67 -1.25
C GLU A 155 2.74 24.84 -0.56
N ALA A 156 2.76 23.49 -0.69
CA ALA A 156 1.73 22.67 -0.09
C ALA A 156 1.77 22.72 1.44
N GLU A 157 0.65 22.94 2.08
CA GLU A 157 0.50 22.79 3.54
C GLU A 157 -0.02 21.38 3.84
N VAL A 158 0.63 20.69 4.79
CA VAL A 158 0.32 19.30 5.10
C VAL A 158 -0.05 19.17 6.57
N PHE A 159 -1.21 18.58 6.82
CA PHE A 159 -1.77 18.34 8.14
C PHE A 159 -1.88 16.83 8.37
N SER A 160 -1.16 16.29 9.35
CA SER A 160 -1.12 14.85 9.59
C SER A 160 -1.77 14.48 10.92
N HIS A 161 -2.58 13.41 10.93
CA HIS A 161 -3.19 12.91 12.15
C HIS A 161 -3.20 11.39 12.23
N ALA A 162 -2.87 10.83 13.41
CA ALA A 162 -2.90 9.40 13.66
C ALA A 162 -4.33 8.94 13.99
N CYS A 163 -4.81 7.90 13.27
CA CYS A 163 -6.15 7.36 13.41
C CYS A 163 -6.09 5.85 13.73
N SER A 164 -5.38 5.47 14.79
CA SER A 164 -4.99 4.08 15.07
C SER A 164 -6.18 3.12 15.25
N LEU A 165 -7.33 3.59 15.73
CA LEU A 165 -8.53 2.76 15.91
C LEU A 165 -9.18 2.34 14.59
N PHE A 166 -8.88 2.98 13.47
CA PHE A 166 -9.42 2.56 12.17
C PHE A 166 -8.95 1.16 11.75
N VAL A 167 -7.75 0.74 12.18
CA VAL A 167 -7.24 -0.60 11.88
C VAL A 167 -8.13 -1.68 12.54
N PRO A 168 -8.30 -1.73 13.87
CA PRO A 168 -9.16 -2.74 14.48
C PRO A 168 -10.63 -2.65 14.04
N LEU A 169 -11.17 -1.46 13.80
CA LEU A 169 -12.54 -1.31 13.28
C LEU A 169 -12.71 -1.94 11.89
N ALA A 170 -11.71 -1.79 11.02
CA ALA A 170 -11.72 -2.41 9.70
C ALA A 170 -11.57 -3.95 9.80
N GLU A 171 -10.70 -4.45 10.68
CA GLU A 171 -10.48 -5.89 10.89
C GLU A 171 -11.68 -6.59 11.51
N GLU A 172 -12.44 -5.91 12.40
CA GLU A 172 -13.71 -6.39 12.95
C GLU A 172 -14.90 -6.28 11.95
N GLY A 173 -14.67 -5.69 10.77
CA GLY A 173 -15.72 -5.51 9.76
C GLY A 173 -16.74 -4.41 10.10
N TRP A 174 -16.44 -3.53 11.06
CA TRP A 174 -17.33 -2.43 11.47
C TRP A 174 -17.21 -1.25 10.50
N LEU A 175 -17.43 -1.49 9.21
CA LEU A 175 -17.16 -0.51 8.16
C LEU A 175 -18.18 0.62 8.10
N ASP A 176 -19.46 0.31 8.24
CA ASP A 176 -20.59 1.28 8.27
C ASP A 176 -21.35 1.13 9.61
N HIS A 177 -20.63 1.27 10.73
CA HIS A 177 -21.15 1.12 12.07
C HIS A 177 -21.18 2.48 12.79
N ASP A 178 -22.17 2.72 13.66
CA ASP A 178 -22.32 3.99 14.37
C ASP A 178 -21.07 4.36 15.19
N VAL A 179 -20.44 3.37 15.85
CA VAL A 179 -19.19 3.57 16.58
C VAL A 179 -18.07 4.04 15.65
N THR A 180 -17.97 3.45 14.47
CA THR A 180 -16.96 3.86 13.47
C THR A 180 -17.21 5.27 12.97
N MET A 181 -18.47 5.63 12.78
CA MET A 181 -18.85 7.00 12.40
C MET A 181 -18.48 8.02 13.51
N GLN A 182 -18.74 7.68 14.77
CA GLN A 182 -18.38 8.55 15.91
C GLN A 182 -16.86 8.73 16.03
N ILE A 183 -16.10 7.62 15.95
CA ILE A 183 -14.64 7.64 15.99
C ILE A 183 -14.06 8.41 14.80
N SER A 184 -14.63 8.22 13.60
CA SER A 184 -14.24 8.96 12.41
C SER A 184 -14.45 10.48 12.60
N GLY A 185 -15.61 10.89 13.13
CA GLY A 185 -15.89 12.28 13.46
C GLY A 185 -14.89 12.86 14.45
N GLU A 186 -14.55 12.09 15.50
CA GLU A 186 -13.61 12.53 16.53
C GLU A 186 -12.18 12.71 15.98
N TYR A 187 -11.70 11.77 15.18
CA TYR A 187 -10.39 11.89 14.55
C TYR A 187 -10.32 13.03 13.54
N LEU A 188 -11.32 13.11 12.65
CA LEU A 188 -11.27 14.04 11.53
C LEU A 188 -11.60 15.48 11.92
N ARG A 189 -12.20 15.72 13.12
CA ARG A 189 -12.37 17.07 13.68
C ARG A 189 -11.05 17.82 13.82
N ARG A 190 -9.91 17.10 13.89
CA ARG A 190 -8.57 17.71 13.91
C ARG A 190 -8.24 18.51 12.64
N PHE A 191 -8.99 18.29 11.56
CA PHE A 191 -8.85 19.06 10.31
C PHE A 191 -9.77 20.29 10.24
N GLU A 192 -10.64 20.50 11.25
CA GLU A 192 -11.52 21.66 11.29
C GLU A 192 -10.69 22.97 11.22
N GLY A 193 -11.11 23.90 10.35
CA GLY A 193 -10.39 25.15 10.11
C GLY A 193 -9.11 25.05 9.28
N THR A 194 -8.67 23.84 8.89
CA THR A 194 -7.47 23.68 8.06
C THR A 194 -7.72 23.89 6.57
N GLU A 195 -8.98 23.91 6.15
CA GLU A 195 -9.40 24.07 4.73
C GLU A 195 -8.79 23.05 3.75
N ILE A 196 -8.43 21.84 4.21
CA ILE A 196 -7.94 20.80 3.32
C ILE A 196 -8.96 20.47 2.23
N ASP A 197 -8.50 20.23 1.01
CA ASP A 197 -9.32 19.78 -0.12
C ASP A 197 -8.99 18.34 -0.57
N THR A 198 -7.98 17.78 0.02
CA THR A 198 -7.48 16.43 -0.30
C THR A 198 -7.06 15.73 0.99
N LEU A 199 -7.42 14.45 1.15
CA LEU A 199 -7.08 13.63 2.30
C LEU A 199 -6.47 12.30 1.84
N VAL A 200 -5.24 12.00 2.28
CA VAL A 200 -4.55 10.74 1.96
C VAL A 200 -4.90 9.69 3.00
N LEU A 201 -5.32 8.52 2.52
CA LEU A 201 -5.53 7.32 3.32
C LEU A 201 -4.18 6.59 3.50
N GLY A 202 -3.42 6.99 4.51
CA GLY A 202 -2.06 6.54 4.78
C GLY A 202 -1.97 5.24 5.59
N CYS A 203 -2.88 4.30 5.34
CA CYS A 203 -2.88 2.94 5.88
C CYS A 203 -3.68 2.02 4.96
N THR A 204 -3.21 0.78 4.78
CA THR A 204 -3.86 -0.23 3.91
C THR A 204 -5.28 -0.62 4.34
N HIS A 205 -5.64 -0.43 5.60
CA HIS A 205 -6.98 -0.68 6.11
C HIS A 205 -7.98 0.43 5.80
N TYR A 206 -7.52 1.68 5.66
CA TYR A 206 -8.41 2.85 5.58
C TYR A 206 -9.28 2.91 4.33
N PRO A 207 -8.87 2.39 3.16
CA PRO A 207 -9.76 2.27 2.00
C PRO A 207 -11.05 1.49 2.27
N LEU A 208 -11.04 0.52 3.21
CA LEU A 208 -12.24 -0.21 3.63
C LEU A 208 -13.25 0.70 4.34
N LEU A 209 -12.79 1.75 5.02
CA LEU A 209 -13.58 2.73 5.74
C LEU A 209 -13.86 4.00 4.91
N SER A 210 -13.52 4.01 3.61
CA SER A 210 -13.56 5.22 2.77
C SER A 210 -14.91 5.91 2.77
N ALA A 211 -16.02 5.17 2.75
CA ALA A 211 -17.36 5.73 2.77
C ALA A 211 -17.65 6.48 4.09
N THR A 212 -17.27 5.91 5.23
CA THR A 212 -17.45 6.52 6.56
C THR A 212 -16.52 7.72 6.73
N ILE A 213 -15.26 7.61 6.29
CA ILE A 213 -14.29 8.71 6.31
C ILE A 213 -14.78 9.86 5.43
N GLN A 214 -15.29 9.58 4.21
CA GLN A 214 -15.80 10.59 3.31
C GLN A 214 -16.98 11.36 3.92
N LYS A 215 -18.00 10.65 4.44
CA LYS A 215 -19.14 11.26 5.12
C LYS A 215 -18.73 12.19 6.27
N SER A 216 -17.73 11.76 7.05
CA SER A 216 -17.25 12.51 8.21
C SER A 216 -16.47 13.75 7.80
N ILE A 217 -15.51 13.62 6.86
CA ILE A 217 -14.65 14.74 6.48
C ILE A 217 -15.43 15.82 5.71
N ASP A 218 -16.32 15.43 4.80
CA ASP A 218 -17.12 16.37 4.05
C ASP A 218 -18.05 17.19 4.98
N ARG A 219 -18.60 16.55 6.03
CA ARG A 219 -19.39 17.23 7.05
C ARG A 219 -18.57 18.25 7.84
N ILE A 220 -17.35 17.88 8.24
CA ILE A 220 -16.45 18.73 9.05
C ILE A 220 -15.96 19.91 8.21
N MET A 221 -15.60 19.66 6.96
CA MET A 221 -15.07 20.69 6.07
C MET A 221 -16.19 21.57 5.44
N GLY A 222 -17.44 21.11 5.48
CA GLY A 222 -18.56 21.81 4.80
C GLY A 222 -18.46 21.81 3.27
N ALA A 223 -17.54 21.04 2.70
CA ALA A 223 -17.27 20.92 1.28
C ALA A 223 -16.70 19.54 0.97
N PRO A 224 -16.83 19.01 -0.27
CA PRO A 224 -16.23 17.74 -0.68
C PRO A 224 -14.71 17.76 -0.56
N VAL A 225 -14.13 16.72 0.09
CA VAL A 225 -12.69 16.49 0.18
C VAL A 225 -12.33 15.27 -0.65
N SER A 226 -11.33 15.40 -1.53
CA SER A 226 -10.87 14.28 -2.35
C SER A 226 -10.09 13.28 -1.52
N LEU A 227 -10.54 12.03 -1.43
CA LEU A 227 -9.77 10.95 -0.81
C LEU A 227 -8.74 10.39 -1.79
N ILE A 228 -7.52 10.18 -1.32
CA ILE A 228 -6.44 9.53 -2.06
C ILE A 228 -6.17 8.16 -1.42
N ASP A 229 -6.45 7.11 -2.18
CA ASP A 229 -6.07 5.75 -1.84
C ASP A 229 -4.64 5.49 -2.35
N SER A 230 -3.67 5.38 -1.44
CA SER A 230 -2.27 5.13 -1.79
C SER A 230 -2.07 3.80 -2.53
N GLY A 231 -2.92 2.79 -2.29
CA GLY A 231 -2.86 1.49 -2.97
C GLY A 231 -3.23 1.59 -4.46
N VAL A 232 -4.29 2.35 -4.78
CA VAL A 232 -4.70 2.63 -6.17
C VAL A 232 -3.55 3.29 -6.94
N GLU A 233 -2.94 4.30 -6.34
CA GLU A 233 -1.86 5.04 -6.99
C GLU A 233 -0.59 4.21 -7.12
N THR A 234 -0.30 3.34 -6.14
CA THR A 234 0.83 2.42 -6.20
C THR A 234 0.69 1.39 -7.33
N ALA A 235 -0.51 0.87 -7.56
CA ALA A 235 -0.75 -0.05 -8.67
C ALA A 235 -0.51 0.62 -10.04
N LYS A 236 -0.88 1.91 -10.20
CA LYS A 236 -0.56 2.68 -11.42
C LYS A 236 0.94 2.81 -11.64
N ILE A 237 1.70 3.12 -10.59
CA ILE A 237 3.16 3.27 -10.65
C ILE A 237 3.83 1.93 -10.92
N ALA A 238 3.37 0.83 -10.28
CA ALA A 238 3.86 -0.52 -10.55
C ALA A 238 3.71 -0.86 -12.04
N LYS A 239 2.52 -0.63 -12.62
CA LYS A 239 2.26 -0.84 -14.05
C LYS A 239 3.22 -0.02 -14.93
N LYS A 240 3.43 1.25 -14.61
CA LYS A 240 4.34 2.12 -15.37
C LYS A 240 5.77 1.60 -15.31
N ILE A 241 6.28 1.25 -14.12
CA ILE A 241 7.66 0.76 -13.96
C ILE A 241 7.87 -0.57 -14.72
N LEU A 242 6.90 -1.48 -14.67
CA LEU A 242 6.99 -2.75 -15.41
C LEU A 242 6.98 -2.51 -16.92
N ALA A 243 6.16 -1.59 -17.42
CA ALA A 243 6.14 -1.20 -18.83
C ALA A 243 7.47 -0.56 -19.27
N ASP A 244 7.97 0.41 -18.51
CA ASP A 244 9.22 1.13 -18.81
C ASP A 244 10.45 0.18 -18.79
N LYS A 245 10.39 -0.90 -18.03
CA LYS A 245 11.43 -1.93 -17.94
C LYS A 245 11.21 -3.12 -18.87
N GLN A 246 10.14 -3.13 -19.68
CA GLN A 246 9.76 -4.25 -20.56
C GLN A 246 9.55 -5.56 -19.77
N LEU A 247 8.92 -5.48 -18.61
CA LEU A 247 8.63 -6.57 -17.68
C LEU A 247 7.11 -6.91 -17.60
N LEU A 248 6.27 -6.33 -18.47
CA LEU A 248 4.86 -6.70 -18.63
C LEU A 248 4.72 -7.92 -19.49
#